data_c40175e1d3110ab585fb9e8e0edb1456
#
_entry.id   c40175e1d3110ab585fb9e8e0edb1456
#
_cell.length_a   1.000
_cell.length_b   1.000
_cell.length_c   1.000
_cell.angle_alpha   90.00
_cell.angle_beta   90.00
_cell.angle_gamma   90.00
#
_symmetry.space_group_name_H-M   'P 1'
#
loop_
_entity.id
_entity.type
_entity.pdbx_description
1 polymer ?
#
loop_
_entity_poly.entity_id
_entity_poly.type
_entity_poly.pdbx_seq_one_letter_code
_entity_poly.pdbx_strand_id
1 'polypeptide(L)'
;MLFRSLIPNAMEPRACVADYNAASEEITLYTTSQNPHLSRLIMSAFGNVAPEHKLRVVAPDVGGGFGSKINVYNEDIVCSWAAKKINRAIKWVAERSESFLTDIHGRDHVTHAELAVTKDGKFLGFKNETIANLGAYARVFGTVTPTYLFGPCATEIGRAHV
;
A
#
# COMPACT_ATOMS: atom_id res chain seq x y z
N MET A 1 27.00 -2.19 8.40
CA MET A 1 25.57 -2.51 8.42
C MET A 1 25.02 -2.16 7.04
N LEU A 2 24.68 -3.13 6.22
CA LEU A 2 24.08 -2.90 4.90
C LEU A 2 22.56 -2.78 5.09
N PHE A 3 22.01 -1.59 4.97
CA PHE A 3 20.56 -1.42 4.86
C PHE A 3 20.12 -1.91 3.49
N ARG A 4 19.30 -2.96 3.46
CA ARG A 4 18.76 -3.55 2.22
C ARG A 4 17.29 -3.18 2.03
N SER A 5 16.86 -2.00 2.44
CA SER A 5 15.54 -1.55 2.06
C SER A 5 15.56 -0.99 0.64
N LEU A 6 14.60 -1.42 -0.16
CA LEU A 6 14.43 -1.01 -1.54
C LEU A 6 13.14 -0.21 -1.65
N ILE A 7 13.21 0.86 -2.43
CA ILE A 7 12.04 1.65 -2.78
C ILE A 7 11.55 1.28 -4.18
N PRO A 8 10.28 0.95 -4.36
CA PRO A 8 9.70 0.77 -5.69
C PRO A 8 9.72 2.10 -6.45
N ASN A 9 10.36 2.14 -7.59
CA ASN A 9 10.50 3.33 -8.40
C ASN A 9 9.54 3.30 -9.60
N ALA A 10 8.25 3.54 -9.35
CA ALA A 10 7.27 3.68 -10.42
C ALA A 10 7.60 4.91 -11.29
N MET A 11 7.38 4.81 -12.61
CA MET A 11 7.62 5.95 -13.51
C MET A 11 6.76 7.16 -13.15
N GLU A 12 5.52 6.94 -12.75
CA GLU A 12 4.64 7.96 -12.20
C GLU A 12 4.86 8.09 -10.69
N PRO A 13 5.30 9.27 -10.16
CA PRO A 13 5.28 9.55 -8.74
C PRO A 13 3.87 9.53 -8.18
N ARG A 14 3.74 9.59 -6.84
CA ARG A 14 2.41 9.73 -6.22
C ARG A 14 1.80 11.08 -6.54
N ALA A 15 0.49 11.09 -6.76
CA ALA A 15 -0.27 12.31 -6.99
C ALA A 15 -1.70 12.13 -6.49
N CYS A 16 -2.31 13.22 -6.08
CA CYS A 16 -3.74 13.24 -5.77
C CYS A 16 -4.39 14.58 -6.12
N VAL A 17 -5.69 14.51 -6.38
CA VAL A 17 -6.59 15.67 -6.49
C VAL A 17 -7.80 15.41 -5.63
N ALA A 18 -8.02 16.24 -4.64
CA ALA A 18 -9.20 16.19 -3.79
C ALA A 18 -10.17 17.31 -4.18
N ASP A 19 -11.42 16.97 -4.43
CA ASP A 19 -12.50 17.90 -4.70
C ASP A 19 -13.60 17.74 -3.64
N TYR A 20 -14.16 18.86 -3.19
CA TYR A 20 -15.23 18.90 -2.20
C TYR A 20 -16.46 19.61 -2.74
N ASN A 21 -17.59 18.92 -2.69
CA ASN A 21 -18.89 19.47 -3.02
C ASN A 21 -19.61 19.93 -1.73
N ALA A 22 -19.72 21.21 -1.50
CA ALA A 22 -20.33 21.77 -0.31
C ALA A 22 -21.84 21.49 -0.21
N ALA A 23 -22.55 21.30 -1.33
CA ALA A 23 -24.00 21.06 -1.33
C ALA A 23 -24.34 19.62 -0.88
N SER A 24 -23.56 18.62 -1.31
CA SER A 24 -23.72 17.22 -0.90
C SER A 24 -22.83 16.82 0.28
N GLU A 25 -21.87 17.68 0.64
CA GLU A 25 -20.78 17.43 1.60
C GLU A 25 -19.91 16.22 1.22
N GLU A 26 -19.85 15.88 -0.04
CA GLU A 26 -19.07 14.77 -0.56
C GLU A 26 -17.67 15.19 -0.94
N ILE A 27 -16.72 14.29 -0.70
CA ILE A 27 -15.34 14.43 -1.15
C ILE A 27 -15.08 13.40 -2.24
N THR A 28 -14.56 13.84 -3.38
CA THR A 28 -13.99 12.95 -4.39
C THR A 28 -12.48 13.10 -4.41
N LEU A 29 -11.78 12.03 -4.10
CA LEU A 29 -10.33 11.95 -4.17
C LEU A 29 -9.93 11.14 -5.40
N TYR A 30 -9.25 11.76 -6.34
CA TYR A 30 -8.52 11.10 -7.42
C TYR A 30 -7.09 10.89 -6.95
N THR A 31 -6.62 9.66 -6.90
CA THR A 31 -5.28 9.36 -6.39
C THR A 31 -4.64 8.20 -7.15
N THR A 32 -3.31 8.20 -7.20
CA THR A 32 -2.52 7.12 -7.78
C THR A 32 -2.45 5.95 -6.80
N SER A 33 -3.56 5.26 -6.59
CA SER A 33 -3.69 4.16 -5.62
C SER A 33 -3.84 2.81 -6.31
N GLN A 34 -3.25 1.77 -5.70
CA GLN A 34 -3.49 0.37 -6.08
C GLN A 34 -4.76 -0.20 -5.43
N ASN A 35 -5.30 0.46 -4.40
CA ASN A 35 -6.40 0.00 -3.56
C ASN A 35 -7.43 1.09 -3.24
N PRO A 36 -8.17 1.64 -4.21
CA PRO A 36 -9.09 2.74 -3.95
C PRO A 36 -10.17 2.42 -2.91
N HIS A 37 -10.67 1.18 -2.89
CA HIS A 37 -11.69 0.76 -1.91
C HIS A 37 -11.15 0.74 -0.49
N LEU A 38 -9.95 0.21 -0.30
CA LEU A 38 -9.32 0.16 1.01
C LEU A 38 -8.85 1.55 1.46
N SER A 39 -8.39 2.38 0.52
CA SER A 39 -8.07 3.79 0.79
C SER A 39 -9.30 4.52 1.32
N ARG A 40 -10.49 4.34 0.72
CA ARG A 40 -11.74 4.91 1.19
C ARG A 40 -12.06 4.48 2.62
N LEU A 41 -11.96 3.19 2.92
CA LEU A 41 -12.22 2.65 4.26
C LEU A 41 -11.26 3.23 5.30
N ILE A 42 -9.96 3.23 5.01
CA ILE A 42 -8.93 3.73 5.95
C ILE A 42 -9.08 5.23 6.18
N MET A 43 -9.29 6.01 5.14
CA MET A 43 -9.46 7.46 5.24
C MET A 43 -10.71 7.84 6.03
N SER A 44 -11.78 7.06 5.91
CA SER A 44 -13.00 7.26 6.70
C SER A 44 -12.81 6.82 8.15
N ALA A 45 -12.32 5.61 8.39
CA ALA A 45 -12.28 5.01 9.73
C ALA A 45 -11.15 5.60 10.61
N PHE A 46 -10.01 5.91 10.04
CA PHE A 46 -8.82 6.36 10.77
C PHE A 46 -8.40 7.79 10.43
N GLY A 47 -8.58 8.21 9.18
CA GLY A 47 -8.24 9.57 8.74
C GLY A 47 -9.28 10.62 9.15
N ASN A 48 -10.47 10.20 9.53
CA ASN A 48 -11.59 11.06 9.91
C ASN A 48 -11.87 12.20 8.88
N VAL A 49 -11.66 11.90 7.61
CA VAL A 49 -11.80 12.88 6.52
C VAL A 49 -13.27 13.16 6.23
N ALA A 50 -14.04 12.09 6.08
CA ALA A 50 -15.49 12.12 5.90
C ALA A 50 -16.09 10.73 6.20
N PRO A 51 -17.40 10.62 6.47
CA PRO A 51 -18.09 9.34 6.52
C PRO A 51 -17.92 8.57 5.19
N GLU A 52 -17.81 7.26 5.24
CA GLU A 52 -17.49 6.42 4.08
C GLU A 52 -18.45 6.64 2.89
N HIS A 53 -19.74 6.85 3.16
CA HIS A 53 -20.75 7.10 2.12
C HIS A 53 -20.65 8.49 1.48
N LYS A 54 -19.86 9.41 2.07
CA LYS A 54 -19.58 10.74 1.54
C LYS A 54 -18.16 10.87 0.97
N LEU A 55 -17.41 9.77 0.93
CA LEU A 55 -16.06 9.73 0.39
C LEU A 55 -16.00 8.81 -0.83
N ARG A 56 -15.66 9.38 -1.97
CA ARG A 56 -15.40 8.66 -3.21
C ARG A 56 -13.90 8.69 -3.51
N VAL A 57 -13.29 7.53 -3.65
CA VAL A 57 -11.88 7.41 -4.06
C VAL A 57 -11.83 6.80 -5.45
N VAL A 58 -11.15 7.45 -6.35
CA VAL A 58 -11.01 7.07 -7.76
C VAL A 58 -9.54 6.90 -8.08
N ALA A 59 -9.15 5.73 -8.54
CA ALA A 59 -7.84 5.48 -9.12
C ALA A 59 -8.02 5.48 -10.67
N PRO A 60 -7.55 6.52 -11.36
CA PRO A 60 -7.50 6.53 -12.83
C PRO A 60 -6.40 5.58 -13.33
N ASP A 61 -5.98 5.71 -14.58
CA ASP A 61 -4.81 4.98 -15.09
C ASP A 61 -3.57 5.34 -14.27
N VAL A 62 -3.01 4.35 -13.58
CA VAL A 62 -1.88 4.52 -12.66
C VAL A 62 -0.60 4.02 -13.31
N GLY A 63 0.41 4.88 -13.39
CA GLY A 63 1.71 4.64 -14.02
C GLY A 63 2.68 3.80 -13.17
N GLY A 64 2.18 2.69 -12.61
CA GLY A 64 2.91 1.74 -11.77
C GLY A 64 2.77 2.04 -10.28
N GLY A 65 2.84 1.00 -9.46
CA GLY A 65 2.74 1.10 -8.01
C GLY A 65 3.73 0.19 -7.29
N PHE A 66 3.85 -1.08 -7.71
CA PHE A 66 4.80 -2.08 -7.20
C PHE A 66 4.78 -2.23 -5.67
N GLY A 67 3.60 -2.02 -5.07
CA GLY A 67 3.39 -2.08 -3.63
C GLY A 67 3.50 -0.73 -2.90
N SER A 68 4.17 0.28 -3.44
CA SER A 68 4.29 1.58 -2.76
C SER A 68 2.97 2.38 -2.74
N LYS A 69 2.10 2.17 -3.72
CA LYS A 69 0.80 2.86 -3.82
C LYS A 69 -0.38 2.05 -3.21
N ILE A 70 -0.09 1.04 -2.39
CA ILE A 70 -1.11 0.29 -1.64
C ILE A 70 -1.60 1.07 -0.43
N ASN A 71 -0.69 1.74 0.27
CA ASN A 71 -1.00 2.44 1.52
C ASN A 71 -1.67 3.79 1.27
N VAL A 72 -2.44 4.22 2.25
CA VAL A 72 -2.90 5.61 2.33
C VAL A 72 -1.76 6.46 2.88
N TYR A 73 -1.48 7.54 2.22
CA TYR A 73 -0.45 8.49 2.62
C TYR A 73 -1.05 9.75 3.23
N ASN A 74 -0.24 10.46 3.99
CA ASN A 74 -0.68 11.69 4.66
C ASN A 74 -1.18 12.74 3.68
N GLU A 75 -0.60 12.80 2.48
CA GLU A 75 -0.96 13.77 1.44
C GLU A 75 -2.39 13.57 0.95
N ASP A 76 -2.85 12.31 0.81
CA ASP A 76 -4.25 12.01 0.45
C ASP A 76 -5.23 12.56 1.50
N ILE A 77 -4.88 12.38 2.79
CA ILE A 77 -5.70 12.85 3.92
C ILE A 77 -5.69 14.37 4.00
N VAL A 78 -4.50 14.99 3.94
CA VAL A 78 -4.33 16.44 4.07
C VAL A 78 -4.98 17.18 2.91
N CYS A 79 -4.83 16.71 1.67
CA CYS A 79 -5.48 17.33 0.51
C CYS A 79 -7.00 17.23 0.62
N SER A 80 -7.53 16.10 1.05
CA SER A 80 -8.98 15.91 1.24
C SER A 80 -9.54 16.82 2.36
N TRP A 81 -8.86 16.88 3.50
CA TRP A 81 -9.22 17.76 4.60
C TRP A 81 -9.16 19.25 4.20
N ALA A 82 -8.08 19.65 3.51
CA ALA A 82 -7.89 21.02 3.11
C ALA A 82 -8.89 21.45 2.02
N ALA A 83 -9.22 20.56 1.06
CA ALA A 83 -10.26 20.81 0.07
C ALA A 83 -11.61 21.14 0.71
N LYS A 84 -11.99 20.36 1.72
CA LYS A 84 -13.19 20.63 2.54
C LYS A 84 -13.09 21.96 3.27
N LYS A 85 -11.95 22.27 3.90
CA LYS A 85 -11.76 23.47 4.71
C LYS A 85 -11.82 24.78 3.90
N ILE A 86 -11.24 24.77 2.71
CA ILE A 86 -11.21 25.98 1.85
C ILE A 86 -12.29 25.98 0.79
N ASN A 87 -13.10 24.93 0.69
CA ASN A 87 -14.15 24.74 -0.32
C ASN A 87 -13.64 24.91 -1.76
N ARG A 88 -12.50 24.30 -2.06
CA ARG A 88 -11.85 24.32 -3.40
C ARG A 88 -11.10 23.02 -3.63
N ALA A 89 -11.04 22.61 -4.88
CA ALA A 89 -10.20 21.47 -5.27
C ALA A 89 -8.72 21.75 -4.99
N ILE A 90 -8.03 20.74 -4.47
CA ILE A 90 -6.59 20.78 -4.18
C ILE A 90 -5.90 19.66 -4.95
N LYS A 91 -4.81 20.00 -5.60
CA LYS A 91 -3.92 19.06 -6.30
C LYS A 91 -2.56 19.04 -5.61
N TRP A 92 -2.02 17.83 -5.44
CA TRP A 92 -0.64 17.58 -5.03
C TRP A 92 0.00 16.56 -5.96
N VAL A 93 1.26 16.75 -6.26
CA VAL A 93 2.09 15.83 -7.07
C VAL A 93 3.46 15.75 -6.42
N ALA A 94 3.90 14.54 -6.09
CA ALA A 94 5.22 14.33 -5.54
C ALA A 94 6.32 14.58 -6.58
N GLU A 95 7.40 15.20 -6.16
CA GLU A 95 8.64 15.14 -6.90
C GLU A 95 9.33 13.78 -6.69
N ARG A 96 10.21 13.38 -7.60
CA ARG A 96 10.92 12.11 -7.48
C ARG A 96 11.81 12.05 -6.23
N SER A 97 12.47 13.13 -5.88
CA SER A 97 13.27 13.26 -4.66
C SER A 97 12.43 13.10 -3.39
N GLU A 98 11.21 13.65 -3.39
CA GLU A 98 10.25 13.51 -2.30
C GLU A 98 9.78 12.06 -2.17
N SER A 99 9.48 11.40 -3.29
CA SER A 99 9.12 9.97 -3.29
C SER A 99 10.20 9.09 -2.67
N PHE A 100 11.48 9.36 -2.92
CA PHE A 100 12.57 8.62 -2.29
C PHE A 100 12.65 8.80 -0.77
N LEU A 101 12.14 9.89 -0.24
CA LEU A 101 12.14 10.18 1.20
C LEU A 101 10.88 9.68 1.90
N THR A 102 9.73 9.67 1.22
CA THR A 102 8.43 9.49 1.85
C THR A 102 7.73 8.20 1.48
N ASP A 103 8.05 7.59 0.33
CA ASP A 103 7.43 6.35 -0.09
C ASP A 103 7.88 5.16 0.76
N ILE A 104 7.01 4.17 0.88
CA ILE A 104 7.27 2.99 1.69
C ILE A 104 8.38 2.18 1.09
N HIS A 105 9.40 1.90 1.90
CA HIS A 105 10.47 0.97 1.58
C HIS A 105 10.02 -0.47 1.88
N GLY A 106 10.59 -1.42 1.16
CA GLY A 106 10.32 -2.84 1.34
C GLY A 106 11.58 -3.68 1.20
N ARG A 107 11.38 -5.01 1.21
CA ARG A 107 12.43 -6.00 0.90
C ARG A 107 13.53 -6.16 1.95
N ASP A 108 13.30 -5.79 3.20
CA ASP A 108 14.23 -6.02 4.31
C ASP A 108 13.81 -7.25 5.13
N HIS A 109 13.94 -8.41 4.50
CA HIS A 109 13.64 -9.71 5.10
C HIS A 109 14.85 -10.63 5.01
N VAL A 110 15.09 -11.42 6.06
CA VAL A 110 16.01 -12.55 6.06
C VAL A 110 15.19 -13.81 6.19
N THR A 111 15.26 -14.67 5.19
CA THR A 111 14.44 -15.87 5.12
C THR A 111 15.32 -17.12 5.04
N HIS A 112 15.09 -18.09 5.92
CA HIS A 112 15.61 -19.44 5.84
C HIS A 112 14.49 -20.36 5.37
N ALA A 113 14.67 -20.99 4.22
CA ALA A 113 13.70 -21.90 3.63
C ALA A 113 14.31 -23.30 3.47
N GLU A 114 13.58 -24.33 3.91
CA GLU A 114 13.94 -25.72 3.77
C GLU A 114 12.80 -26.44 3.03
N LEU A 115 13.15 -27.24 2.03
CA LEU A 115 12.20 -28.01 1.23
C LEU A 115 12.58 -29.50 1.28
N ALA A 116 11.67 -30.32 1.78
CA ALA A 116 11.81 -31.76 1.72
C ALA A 116 11.17 -32.30 0.43
N VAL A 117 11.97 -33.01 -0.38
CA VAL A 117 11.52 -33.59 -1.64
C VAL A 117 11.99 -35.04 -1.76
N THR A 118 11.20 -35.89 -2.43
CA THR A 118 11.62 -37.21 -2.84
C THR A 118 12.60 -37.15 -4.01
N LYS A 119 13.28 -38.27 -4.33
CA LYS A 119 14.17 -38.36 -5.50
C LYS A 119 13.44 -38.10 -6.82
N ASP A 120 12.16 -38.39 -6.86
CA ASP A 120 11.29 -38.23 -8.02
C ASP A 120 10.71 -36.81 -8.12
N GLY A 121 11.10 -35.86 -7.22
CA GLY A 121 10.68 -34.49 -7.22
C GLY A 121 9.34 -34.19 -6.53
N LYS A 122 8.77 -35.15 -5.79
CA LYS A 122 7.53 -34.92 -5.03
C LYS A 122 7.85 -34.15 -3.76
N PHE A 123 7.13 -33.02 -3.55
CA PHE A 123 7.23 -32.21 -2.35
C PHE A 123 6.60 -32.93 -1.15
N LEU A 124 7.37 -33.03 -0.06
CA LEU A 124 6.95 -33.67 1.19
C LEU A 124 6.69 -32.69 2.31
N GLY A 125 7.39 -31.57 2.32
CA GLY A 125 7.24 -30.54 3.34
C GLY A 125 8.04 -29.30 3.02
N PHE A 126 7.59 -28.18 3.57
CA PHE A 126 8.24 -26.89 3.47
C PHE A 126 8.35 -26.27 4.85
N LYS A 127 9.54 -25.79 5.21
CA LYS A 127 9.78 -25.04 6.42
C LYS A 127 10.30 -23.65 6.05
N ASN A 128 9.72 -22.63 6.63
CA ASN A 128 10.13 -21.25 6.42
C ASN A 128 10.25 -20.51 7.75
N GLU A 129 11.38 -19.85 7.94
CA GLU A 129 11.63 -18.95 9.07
C GLU A 129 12.05 -17.59 8.50
N THR A 130 11.28 -16.56 8.80
CA THR A 130 11.50 -15.21 8.25
C THR A 130 11.63 -14.19 9.37
N ILE A 131 12.71 -13.44 9.35
CA ILE A 131 12.90 -12.23 10.14
C ILE A 131 12.59 -11.05 9.25
N ALA A 132 11.55 -10.29 9.58
CA ALA A 132 11.09 -9.13 8.82
C ALA A 132 11.37 -7.84 9.57
N ASN A 133 12.06 -6.89 8.94
CA ASN A 133 12.19 -5.53 9.46
C ASN A 133 10.93 -4.73 9.07
N LEU A 134 10.16 -4.29 10.07
CA LEU A 134 8.94 -3.51 9.87
C LEU A 134 9.21 -1.99 9.86
N GLY A 135 10.45 -1.57 10.08
CA GLY A 135 10.82 -0.17 10.20
C GLY A 135 10.34 0.48 11.51
N ALA A 136 10.42 1.79 11.58
CA ALA A 136 10.09 2.57 12.78
C ALA A 136 8.57 2.68 13.05
N TYR A 137 7.74 2.44 12.03
CA TYR A 137 6.29 2.61 12.13
C TYR A 137 5.55 1.31 11.77
N ALA A 138 4.78 0.78 12.70
CA ALA A 138 3.87 -0.33 12.44
C ALA A 138 2.67 0.15 11.60
N ARG A 139 2.84 0.16 10.28
CA ARG A 139 1.76 0.50 9.34
C ARG A 139 0.84 -0.70 9.13
N VAL A 140 -0.41 -0.45 8.73
CA VAL A 140 -1.43 -1.49 8.53
C VAL A 140 -0.91 -2.63 7.65
N PHE A 141 -0.26 -2.32 6.53
CA PHE A 141 0.27 -3.34 5.62
C PHE A 141 1.68 -3.84 5.95
N GLY A 142 2.44 -3.13 6.77
CA GLY A 142 3.77 -3.57 7.22
C GLY A 142 3.69 -4.86 8.02
N THR A 143 2.70 -4.98 8.89
CA THR A 143 2.48 -6.17 9.72
C THR A 143 1.78 -7.31 8.97
N VAL A 144 0.96 -6.99 7.97
CA VAL A 144 0.21 -7.99 7.19
C VAL A 144 1.12 -8.80 6.28
N THR A 145 2.14 -8.19 5.70
CA THR A 145 3.04 -8.87 4.77
C THR A 145 3.70 -10.11 5.37
N PRO A 146 4.42 -10.05 6.51
CA PRO A 146 5.06 -11.23 7.08
C PRO A 146 4.10 -12.22 7.72
N THR A 147 2.91 -11.81 8.13
CA THR A 147 1.97 -12.66 8.85
C THR A 147 0.92 -13.29 7.94
N TYR A 148 0.21 -12.47 7.17
CA TYR A 148 -0.93 -12.93 6.37
C TYR A 148 -0.51 -13.39 4.97
N LEU A 149 0.37 -12.64 4.28
CA LEU A 149 0.71 -12.96 2.89
C LEU A 149 1.65 -14.17 2.76
N PHE A 150 2.52 -14.43 3.73
CA PHE A 150 3.38 -15.61 3.67
C PHE A 150 2.60 -16.92 3.86
N GLY A 151 1.57 -16.94 4.70
CA GLY A 151 0.75 -18.12 4.91
C GLY A 151 0.01 -18.56 3.63
N PRO A 152 -0.84 -17.72 3.02
CA PRO A 152 -1.53 -18.04 1.77
C PRO A 152 -0.60 -18.36 0.61
N CYS A 153 0.48 -17.60 0.41
CA CYS A 153 1.43 -17.87 -0.67
C CYS A 153 2.11 -19.22 -0.55
N ALA A 154 2.45 -19.64 0.67
CA ALA A 154 3.04 -20.96 0.90
C ALA A 154 2.04 -22.11 0.63
N THR A 155 0.75 -21.88 0.91
CA THR A 155 -0.31 -22.88 0.63
C THR A 155 -0.73 -22.89 -0.83
N GLU A 156 -0.70 -21.78 -1.51
CA GLU A 156 -1.06 -21.69 -2.94
C GLU A 156 0.01 -22.28 -3.86
N ILE A 157 1.28 -22.13 -3.54
CA ILE A 157 2.36 -22.80 -4.30
C ILE A 157 2.17 -24.31 -4.29
N GLY A 158 1.69 -24.89 -3.20
CA GLY A 158 1.35 -26.31 -3.13
C GLY A 158 0.12 -26.72 -3.94
N ARG A 159 -0.78 -25.81 -4.26
CA ARG A 159 -2.00 -26.07 -5.07
C ARG A 159 -1.79 -25.85 -6.56
N ALA A 160 -0.89 -24.97 -6.96
CA ALA A 160 -0.63 -24.67 -8.36
C ALA A 160 0.11 -25.80 -9.10
N HIS A 161 0.58 -26.84 -8.42
CA HIS A 161 1.37 -27.94 -8.95
C HIS A 161 0.75 -29.33 -8.68
N VAL A 162 -0.54 -29.39 -8.33
CA VAL A 162 -1.29 -30.65 -8.19
C VAL A 162 -2.21 -30.88 -9.38
#